data_6767b3ea58a7820b29ed020c047d0be2
#
_entry.id   6767b3ea58a7820b29ed020c047d0be2
#
_cell.length_a   1.000
_cell.length_b   1.000
_cell.length_c   1.000
_cell.angle_alpha   90.00
_cell.angle_beta   90.00
_cell.angle_gamma   90.00
#
_symmetry.space_group_name_H-M   'P 1'
#
loop_
_entity.id
_entity.type
_entity.pdbx_description
1 polymer ?
#
loop_
_entity_poly.entity_id
_entity_poly.type
_entity_poly.pdbx_seq_one_letter_code
_entity_poly.pdbx_strand_id
1 'polypeptide(L)'
;MSPLIRDGRNNDNIASGTACTRLLLAMAGLPGTGKSTIAAELAKRLHALVLNKDDIRARLFPGEATDYSREQDDLCMEVIFLIAEQVLKTDPERTIIIDGRTFTRSHQVNQLLSRAESSHCRPVIVECICDDAVAEHRLDSARLIGAHPAGNRTYTLYSDLREKADPIAVEHLIIDTGRERLEACVERCLAYVETTRRFIPS
;
A
#
# COMPACT_ATOMS: atom_id res chain seq x y z
N MET A 1 -21.61 -47.53 -46.70
CA MET A 1 -21.93 -47.50 -45.24
C MET A 1 -20.61 -47.59 -44.49
N SER A 2 -20.07 -46.47 -44.09
CA SER A 2 -18.85 -46.39 -43.27
C SER A 2 -19.21 -45.81 -41.91
N PRO A 3 -18.72 -46.31 -40.78
CA PRO A 3 -19.03 -45.81 -39.47
C PRO A 3 -18.14 -44.61 -39.12
N LEU A 4 -18.79 -43.56 -38.55
CA LEU A 4 -18.20 -42.38 -38.00
C LEU A 4 -17.39 -42.73 -36.72
N ILE A 5 -16.11 -42.45 -36.75
CA ILE A 5 -15.23 -42.46 -35.58
C ILE A 5 -15.46 -41.13 -34.84
N ARG A 6 -16.00 -41.19 -33.62
CA ARG A 6 -16.06 -40.06 -32.68
C ARG A 6 -14.70 -39.97 -32.00
N ASP A 7 -13.96 -38.92 -32.33
CA ASP A 7 -12.74 -38.52 -31.63
C ASP A 7 -13.12 -37.82 -30.33
N GLY A 8 -13.03 -38.53 -29.23
CA GLY A 8 -13.22 -38.02 -27.88
C GLY A 8 -11.97 -37.27 -27.43
N ARG A 9 -11.89 -35.96 -27.70
CA ARG A 9 -10.91 -35.12 -27.00
C ARG A 9 -11.47 -34.72 -25.65
N ASN A 10 -11.02 -35.45 -24.63
CA ASN A 10 -11.09 -34.98 -23.25
C ASN A 10 -10.36 -33.65 -23.16
N ASN A 11 -11.11 -32.60 -22.95
CA ASN A 11 -10.60 -31.31 -22.58
C ASN A 11 -10.44 -31.30 -21.05
N ASP A 12 -9.44 -32.02 -20.54
CA ASP A 12 -8.98 -31.90 -19.18
C ASP A 12 -8.33 -30.50 -19.03
N ASN A 13 -9.18 -29.49 -18.88
CA ASN A 13 -8.78 -28.17 -18.47
C ASN A 13 -8.45 -28.24 -16.97
N ILE A 14 -7.27 -28.81 -16.64
CA ILE A 14 -6.67 -28.69 -15.32
C ILE A 14 -6.39 -27.19 -15.19
N ALA A 15 -7.27 -26.50 -14.47
CA ALA A 15 -7.01 -25.15 -13.97
C ALA A 15 -5.75 -25.27 -13.09
N SER A 16 -4.58 -25.07 -13.70
CA SER A 16 -3.35 -24.82 -12.97
C SER A 16 -3.60 -23.57 -12.14
N GLY A 17 -3.77 -23.76 -10.85
CA GLY A 17 -3.83 -22.66 -9.88
C GLY A 17 -2.52 -21.89 -9.95
N THR A 18 -2.46 -20.91 -10.85
CA THR A 18 -1.37 -19.96 -10.93
C THR A 18 -1.34 -19.20 -9.59
N ALA A 19 -0.29 -19.44 -8.80
CA ALA A 19 -0.04 -18.71 -7.58
C ALA A 19 -0.20 -17.21 -7.88
N CYS A 20 -1.05 -16.52 -7.12
CA CYS A 20 -1.26 -15.08 -7.30
C CYS A 20 0.04 -14.36 -6.95
N THR A 21 0.79 -13.93 -7.94
CA THR A 21 2.06 -13.19 -7.80
C THR A 21 1.85 -11.70 -7.62
N ARG A 22 0.63 -11.22 -7.88
CA ARG A 22 0.26 -9.81 -7.78
C ARG A 22 0.24 -9.33 -6.34
N LEU A 23 0.97 -8.25 -6.05
CA LEU A 23 1.04 -7.67 -4.72
C LEU A 23 0.48 -6.25 -4.71
N LEU A 24 -0.40 -6.01 -3.75
CA LEU A 24 -0.86 -4.67 -3.38
C LEU A 24 -0.33 -4.36 -1.97
N LEU A 25 0.79 -3.63 -1.90
CA LEU A 25 1.47 -3.28 -0.67
C LEU A 25 0.99 -1.93 -0.16
N ALA A 26 0.54 -1.85 1.07
CA ALA A 26 0.12 -0.62 1.73
C ALA A 26 1.11 -0.23 2.84
N MET A 27 1.58 1.01 2.79
CA MET A 27 2.38 1.61 3.85
C MET A 27 1.46 2.23 4.89
N ALA A 28 1.35 1.58 6.05
CA ALA A 28 0.54 2.03 7.18
C ALA A 28 1.37 2.76 8.25
N GLY A 29 0.70 3.51 9.13
CA GLY A 29 1.30 4.24 10.23
C GLY A 29 1.03 5.76 10.19
N LEU A 30 1.29 6.43 11.29
CA LEU A 30 1.01 7.86 11.49
C LEU A 30 1.92 8.76 10.63
N PRO A 31 1.61 10.06 10.48
CA PRO A 31 2.52 11.03 9.86
C PRO A 31 3.88 11.05 10.58
N GLY A 32 4.99 11.24 9.86
CA GLY A 32 6.34 11.29 10.46
C GLY A 32 6.98 9.93 10.76
N THR A 33 6.27 8.79 10.61
CA THR A 33 6.80 7.45 10.90
C THR A 33 7.68 6.86 9.79
N GLY A 34 8.04 7.58 8.74
CA GLY A 34 9.00 7.14 7.74
C GLY A 34 8.45 6.29 6.60
N LYS A 35 7.13 6.13 6.46
CA LYS A 35 6.46 5.36 5.39
C LYS A 35 7.00 5.62 4.00
N SER A 36 6.99 6.89 3.58
CA SER A 36 7.38 7.28 2.21
C SER A 36 8.85 7.00 1.93
N THR A 37 9.72 7.08 2.94
CA THR A 37 11.14 6.72 2.80
C THR A 37 11.31 5.24 2.55
N ILE A 38 10.61 4.39 3.33
CA ILE A 38 10.61 2.93 3.12
C ILE A 38 9.97 2.60 1.76
N ALA A 39 8.83 3.21 1.43
CA ALA A 39 8.15 3.00 0.13
C ALA A 39 9.07 3.28 -1.06
N ALA A 40 9.84 4.37 -1.01
CA ALA A 40 10.75 4.76 -2.07
C ALA A 40 11.91 3.74 -2.26
N GLU A 41 12.48 3.24 -1.16
CA GLU A 41 13.53 2.21 -1.23
C GLU A 41 12.98 0.84 -1.69
N LEU A 42 11.80 0.44 -1.18
CA LEU A 42 11.14 -0.78 -1.66
C LEU A 42 10.80 -0.70 -3.14
N ALA A 43 10.35 0.46 -3.63
CA ALA A 43 10.03 0.64 -5.03
C ALA A 43 11.23 0.40 -5.94
N LYS A 44 12.42 0.87 -5.55
CA LYS A 44 13.68 0.63 -6.28
C LYS A 44 14.03 -0.86 -6.32
N ARG A 45 13.94 -1.54 -5.18
CA ARG A 45 14.33 -2.95 -5.03
C ARG A 45 13.34 -3.92 -5.68
N LEU A 46 12.04 -3.60 -5.65
CA LEU A 46 10.96 -4.44 -6.20
C LEU A 46 10.55 -4.02 -7.62
N HIS A 47 11.15 -2.97 -8.19
CA HIS A 47 10.67 -2.33 -9.42
C HIS A 47 9.18 -2.00 -9.35
N ALA A 48 8.71 -1.57 -8.17
CA ALA A 48 7.30 -1.32 -7.89
C ALA A 48 6.85 0.07 -8.37
N LEU A 49 5.55 0.19 -8.64
CA LEU A 49 4.91 1.49 -8.84
C LEU A 49 4.40 2.02 -7.50
N VAL A 50 4.85 3.21 -7.10
CA VAL A 50 4.32 3.90 -5.92
C VAL A 50 3.16 4.80 -6.33
N LEU A 51 2.02 4.61 -5.69
CA LEU A 51 0.84 5.48 -5.80
C LEU A 51 0.69 6.23 -4.48
N ASN A 52 1.13 7.49 -4.46
CA ASN A 52 1.10 8.33 -3.27
C ASN A 52 -0.18 9.18 -3.24
N LYS A 53 -0.95 9.09 -2.16
CA LYS A 53 -2.23 9.79 -2.01
C LYS A 53 -2.08 11.32 -2.05
N ASP A 54 -1.01 11.85 -1.45
CA ASP A 54 -0.81 13.29 -1.38
C ASP A 54 -0.40 13.88 -2.73
N ASP A 55 0.35 13.12 -3.55
CA ASP A 55 0.67 13.49 -4.93
C ASP A 55 -0.58 13.45 -5.82
N ILE A 56 -1.43 12.45 -5.65
CA ILE A 56 -2.71 12.35 -6.36
C ILE A 56 -3.60 13.54 -5.97
N ARG A 57 -3.72 13.85 -4.66
CA ARG A 57 -4.49 15.01 -4.20
C ARG A 57 -4.01 16.31 -4.81
N ALA A 58 -2.71 16.56 -4.80
CA ALA A 58 -2.15 17.80 -5.34
C ALA A 58 -2.46 18.00 -6.84
N ARG A 59 -2.67 16.91 -7.59
CA ARG A 59 -3.04 16.94 -9.01
C ARG A 59 -4.53 17.06 -9.25
N LEU A 60 -5.35 16.39 -8.42
CA LEU A 60 -6.81 16.45 -8.53
C LEU A 60 -7.39 17.76 -7.98
N PHE A 61 -6.79 18.31 -6.94
CA PHE A 61 -7.23 19.50 -6.23
C PHE A 61 -6.10 20.54 -6.14
N PRO A 62 -5.75 21.22 -7.26
CA PRO A 62 -4.63 22.16 -7.25
C PRO A 62 -4.96 23.44 -6.46
N GLY A 63 -3.97 23.98 -5.75
CA GLY A 63 -4.04 25.25 -5.04
C GLY A 63 -5.14 25.28 -3.97
N GLU A 64 -6.02 26.27 -4.05
CA GLU A 64 -7.11 26.50 -3.08
C GLU A 64 -8.22 25.45 -3.10
N ALA A 65 -8.26 24.58 -4.12
CA ALA A 65 -9.20 23.46 -4.16
C ALA A 65 -8.86 22.34 -3.16
N THR A 66 -7.65 22.34 -2.58
CA THR A 66 -7.25 21.35 -1.55
C THR A 66 -7.77 21.77 -0.17
N ASP A 67 -8.64 20.94 0.43
CA ASP A 67 -9.22 21.17 1.76
C ASP A 67 -8.85 20.10 2.79
N TYR A 68 -8.16 19.02 2.38
CA TYR A 68 -7.78 17.87 3.22
C TYR A 68 -8.96 17.18 3.92
N SER A 69 -10.17 17.32 3.38
CA SER A 69 -11.37 16.65 3.89
C SER A 69 -11.29 15.13 3.73
N ARG A 70 -12.18 14.42 4.44
CA ARG A 70 -12.32 12.98 4.28
C ARG A 70 -12.79 12.64 2.87
N GLU A 71 -13.69 13.44 2.32
CA GLU A 71 -14.25 13.28 0.96
C GLU A 71 -13.14 13.33 -0.09
N GLN A 72 -12.21 14.29 0.03
CA GLN A 72 -11.04 14.34 -0.85
C GLN A 72 -10.09 13.17 -0.63
N ASP A 73 -9.88 12.75 0.62
CA ASP A 73 -9.07 11.58 0.94
C ASP A 73 -9.63 10.32 0.27
N ASP A 74 -10.93 10.09 0.40
CA ASP A 74 -11.59 8.92 -0.12
C ASP A 74 -11.61 8.92 -1.66
N LEU A 75 -11.84 10.09 -2.31
CA LEU A 75 -11.73 10.21 -3.76
C LEU A 75 -10.31 9.90 -4.27
N CYS A 76 -9.28 10.43 -3.58
CA CYS A 76 -7.89 10.12 -3.94
C CYS A 76 -7.60 8.62 -3.85
N MET A 77 -8.14 7.95 -2.83
CA MET A 77 -7.98 6.51 -2.68
C MET A 77 -8.72 5.71 -3.76
N GLU A 78 -9.92 6.13 -4.16
CA GLU A 78 -10.64 5.51 -5.28
C GLU A 78 -9.82 5.61 -6.58
N VAL A 79 -9.24 6.78 -6.86
CA VAL A 79 -8.35 6.97 -8.02
C VAL A 79 -7.12 6.06 -7.94
N ILE A 80 -6.50 5.94 -6.76
CA ILE A 80 -5.37 5.02 -6.55
C ILE A 80 -5.75 3.58 -6.87
N PHE A 81 -6.89 3.10 -6.37
CA PHE A 81 -7.35 1.74 -6.63
C PHE A 81 -7.68 1.51 -8.10
N LEU A 82 -8.29 2.47 -8.78
CA LEU A 82 -8.54 2.40 -10.23
C LEU A 82 -7.25 2.33 -11.04
N ILE A 83 -6.24 3.12 -10.69
CA ILE A 83 -4.93 3.07 -11.34
C ILE A 83 -4.26 1.71 -11.08
N ALA A 84 -4.27 1.24 -9.83
CA ALA A 84 -3.69 -0.04 -9.46
C ALA A 84 -4.33 -1.19 -10.25
N GLU A 85 -5.67 -1.23 -10.32
CA GLU A 85 -6.42 -2.23 -11.07
C GLU A 85 -6.06 -2.20 -12.57
N GLN A 86 -6.00 -1.01 -13.17
CA GLN A 86 -5.67 -0.86 -14.59
C GLN A 86 -4.23 -1.29 -14.89
N VAL A 87 -3.27 -0.93 -14.03
CA VAL A 87 -1.86 -1.34 -14.17
C VAL A 87 -1.74 -2.87 -14.06
N LEU A 88 -2.38 -3.48 -13.07
CA LEU A 88 -2.32 -4.93 -12.86
C LEU A 88 -3.05 -5.75 -13.92
N LYS A 89 -3.97 -5.15 -14.68
CA LYS A 89 -4.56 -5.76 -15.88
C LYS A 89 -3.56 -5.85 -17.04
N THR A 90 -2.71 -4.84 -17.18
CA THR A 90 -1.73 -4.76 -18.29
C THR A 90 -0.37 -5.34 -17.94
N ASP A 91 0.02 -5.30 -16.67
CA ASP A 91 1.27 -5.83 -16.12
C ASP A 91 0.98 -6.62 -14.82
N PRO A 92 0.57 -7.89 -14.93
CA PRO A 92 0.18 -8.71 -13.78
C PRO A 92 1.28 -8.98 -12.76
N GLU A 93 2.55 -8.88 -13.16
CA GLU A 93 3.72 -9.11 -12.29
C GLU A 93 4.12 -7.83 -11.52
N ARG A 94 3.50 -6.71 -11.85
CA ARG A 94 3.83 -5.42 -11.22
C ARG A 94 3.45 -5.41 -9.74
N THR A 95 4.39 -5.03 -8.89
CA THR A 95 4.08 -4.69 -7.49
C THR A 95 3.58 -3.26 -7.41
N ILE A 96 2.47 -3.04 -6.72
CA ILE A 96 1.93 -1.71 -6.44
C ILE A 96 2.16 -1.39 -4.97
N ILE A 97 2.70 -0.22 -4.68
CA ILE A 97 2.85 0.32 -3.32
C ILE A 97 1.91 1.51 -3.15
N ILE A 98 0.99 1.42 -2.20
CA ILE A 98 0.13 2.53 -1.79
C ILE A 98 0.78 3.26 -0.63
N ASP A 99 1.04 4.55 -0.78
CA ASP A 99 1.61 5.42 0.25
C ASP A 99 0.71 6.66 0.49
N GLY A 100 0.97 7.37 1.59
CA GLY A 100 0.27 8.62 1.92
C GLY A 100 -1.05 8.45 2.68
N ARG A 101 -1.58 7.23 2.87
CA ARG A 101 -2.69 6.94 3.78
C ARG A 101 -2.15 6.31 5.06
N THR A 102 -2.77 6.63 6.20
CA THR A 102 -2.30 6.13 7.50
C THR A 102 -2.73 4.70 7.79
N PHE A 103 -3.85 4.25 7.22
CA PHE A 103 -4.50 2.95 7.52
C PHE A 103 -4.75 2.73 9.02
N THR A 104 -4.98 3.82 9.76
CA THR A 104 -5.27 3.82 11.19
C THR A 104 -6.76 3.64 11.51
N ARG A 105 -7.58 3.25 10.55
CA ARG A 105 -9.00 2.96 10.74
C ARG A 105 -9.35 1.62 10.11
N SER A 106 -10.14 0.84 10.84
CA SER A 106 -10.55 -0.50 10.41
C SER A 106 -11.22 -0.50 9.03
N HIS A 107 -12.05 0.51 8.71
CA HIS A 107 -12.68 0.61 7.39
C HIS A 107 -11.67 0.85 6.26
N GLN A 108 -10.54 1.52 6.53
CA GLN A 108 -9.47 1.74 5.53
C GLN A 108 -8.74 0.45 5.19
N VAL A 109 -8.46 -0.34 6.21
CA VAL A 109 -7.87 -1.69 6.04
C VAL A 109 -8.84 -2.60 5.28
N ASN A 110 -10.12 -2.62 5.68
CA ASN A 110 -11.14 -3.42 5.00
C ASN A 110 -11.31 -3.03 3.53
N GLN A 111 -11.25 -1.73 3.19
CA GLN A 111 -11.26 -1.25 1.81
C GLN A 111 -10.06 -1.79 1.02
N LEU A 112 -8.85 -1.73 1.59
CA LEU A 112 -7.66 -2.30 0.95
C LEU A 112 -7.82 -3.79 0.67
N LEU A 113 -8.28 -4.57 1.66
CA LEU A 113 -8.48 -6.02 1.53
C LEU A 113 -9.50 -6.35 0.45
N SER A 114 -10.65 -5.67 0.43
CA SER A 114 -11.70 -5.85 -0.57
C SER A 114 -11.20 -5.50 -1.99
N ARG A 115 -10.40 -4.43 -2.13
CA ARG A 115 -9.81 -4.05 -3.42
C ARG A 115 -8.74 -5.05 -3.89
N ALA A 116 -7.93 -5.56 -2.97
CA ALA A 116 -6.96 -6.60 -3.28
C ALA A 116 -7.65 -7.89 -3.77
N GLU A 117 -8.70 -8.32 -3.07
CA GLU A 117 -9.51 -9.48 -3.43
C GLU A 117 -10.13 -9.33 -4.83
N SER A 118 -10.82 -8.20 -5.09
CA SER A 118 -11.46 -7.94 -6.38
C SER A 118 -10.48 -7.84 -7.55
N SER A 119 -9.23 -7.45 -7.28
CA SER A 119 -8.14 -7.40 -8.27
C SER A 119 -7.31 -8.67 -8.35
N HIS A 120 -7.68 -9.71 -7.61
CA HIS A 120 -6.91 -10.95 -7.47
C HIS A 120 -5.46 -10.69 -7.06
N CYS A 121 -5.26 -9.79 -6.08
CA CYS A 121 -3.96 -9.43 -5.52
C CYS A 121 -3.83 -9.94 -4.10
N ARG A 122 -2.59 -10.19 -3.66
CA ARG A 122 -2.30 -10.38 -2.24
C ARG A 122 -2.07 -9.03 -1.58
N PRO A 123 -2.84 -8.69 -0.53
CA PRO A 123 -2.57 -7.51 0.27
C PRO A 123 -1.34 -7.76 1.15
N VAL A 124 -0.45 -6.79 1.19
CA VAL A 124 0.70 -6.73 2.11
C VAL A 124 0.60 -5.42 2.85
N ILE A 125 0.61 -5.45 4.18
CA ILE A 125 0.59 -4.23 4.99
C ILE A 125 1.91 -4.15 5.75
N VAL A 126 2.58 -2.99 5.63
CA VAL A 126 3.77 -2.64 6.41
C VAL A 126 3.43 -1.44 7.27
N GLU A 127 3.34 -1.64 8.58
CA GLU A 127 3.11 -0.56 9.53
C GLU A 127 4.45 0.00 10.01
N CYS A 128 4.67 1.28 9.73
CA CYS A 128 5.82 2.03 10.21
C CYS A 128 5.45 2.75 11.51
N ILE A 129 6.22 2.49 12.55
CA ILE A 129 6.10 3.14 13.85
C ILE A 129 7.39 3.88 14.21
N CYS A 130 7.30 4.79 15.17
CA CYS A 130 8.43 5.38 15.89
C CYS A 130 7.93 6.03 17.17
N ASP A 131 8.85 6.40 18.06
CA ASP A 131 8.51 7.17 19.25
C ASP A 131 7.99 8.56 18.89
N ASP A 132 7.09 9.12 19.70
CA ASP A 132 6.43 10.42 19.47
C ASP A 132 7.41 11.55 19.23
N ALA A 133 8.46 11.64 20.03
CA ALA A 133 9.50 12.65 19.89
C ALA A 133 10.23 12.58 18.53
N VAL A 134 10.39 11.38 18.01
CA VAL A 134 10.98 11.15 16.66
C VAL A 134 10.01 11.62 15.59
N ALA A 135 8.72 11.30 15.71
CA ALA A 135 7.70 11.74 14.78
C ALA A 135 7.59 13.28 14.75
N GLU A 136 7.53 13.92 15.92
CA GLU A 136 7.47 15.38 16.08
C GLU A 136 8.66 16.06 15.41
N HIS A 137 9.88 15.65 15.74
CA HIS A 137 11.10 16.19 15.15
C HIS A 137 11.11 16.08 13.62
N ARG A 138 10.68 14.92 13.07
CA ARG A 138 10.62 14.71 11.62
C ARG A 138 9.56 15.58 10.94
N LEU A 139 8.39 15.77 11.59
CA LEU A 139 7.32 16.62 11.07
C LEU A 139 7.73 18.08 11.04
N ASP A 140 8.37 18.58 12.10
CA ASP A 140 8.86 19.94 12.18
C ASP A 140 9.98 20.20 11.16
N SER A 141 10.93 19.28 11.04
CA SER A 141 11.99 19.37 10.05
C SER A 141 11.46 19.41 8.62
N ALA A 142 10.49 18.53 8.29
CA ALA A 142 9.87 18.50 6.97
C ALA A 142 9.10 19.80 6.65
N ARG A 143 8.44 20.39 7.64
CA ARG A 143 7.73 21.66 7.49
C ARG A 143 8.68 22.82 7.20
N LEU A 144 9.81 22.88 7.91
CA LEU A 144 10.81 23.97 7.75
C LEU A 144 11.40 24.02 6.34
N ILE A 145 11.59 22.87 5.70
CA ILE A 145 12.19 22.80 4.36
C ILE A 145 11.16 22.67 3.22
N GLY A 146 9.84 22.71 3.55
CA GLY A 146 8.78 22.57 2.55
C GLY A 146 8.82 21.22 1.78
N ALA A 147 9.32 20.17 2.42
CA ALA A 147 9.65 18.91 1.76
C ALA A 147 8.43 18.02 1.44
N HIS A 148 7.21 18.42 1.77
CA HIS A 148 6.05 17.56 1.59
C HIS A 148 4.88 18.29 0.92
N PRO A 149 4.19 17.66 -0.07
CA PRO A 149 3.06 18.26 -0.76
C PRO A 149 1.85 18.53 0.15
N ALA A 150 1.67 17.77 1.24
CA ALA A 150 0.58 18.00 2.20
C ALA A 150 1.00 19.00 3.27
N GLY A 151 0.49 20.23 3.18
CA GLY A 151 0.82 21.34 4.09
C GLY A 151 0.23 21.22 5.50
N ASN A 152 -0.73 20.30 5.72
CA ASN A 152 -1.41 20.11 7.02
C ASN A 152 -0.71 19.09 7.94
N ARG A 153 0.46 18.56 7.60
CA ARG A 153 1.19 17.56 8.40
C ARG A 153 1.85 18.21 9.62
N THR A 154 1.12 18.28 10.71
CA THR A 154 1.58 18.83 11.99
C THR A 154 1.60 17.75 13.07
N TYR A 155 2.30 18.03 14.18
CA TYR A 155 2.26 17.15 15.36
C TYR A 155 0.87 17.11 15.99
N THR A 156 0.10 18.19 15.92
CA THR A 156 -1.31 18.20 16.34
C THR A 156 -2.13 17.17 15.56
N LEU A 157 -2.00 17.15 14.22
CA LEU A 157 -2.66 16.14 13.40
C LEU A 157 -2.17 14.71 13.74
N TYR A 158 -0.89 14.53 14.01
CA TYR A 158 -0.34 13.27 14.48
C TYR A 158 -1.03 12.78 15.76
N SER A 159 -1.12 13.63 16.78
CA SER A 159 -1.76 13.32 18.07
C SER A 159 -3.23 12.97 17.91
N ASP A 160 -3.98 13.74 17.11
CA ASP A 160 -5.40 13.50 16.84
C ASP A 160 -5.65 12.15 16.12
N LEU A 161 -4.78 11.83 15.17
CA LEU A 161 -4.86 10.54 14.45
C LEU A 161 -4.50 9.37 15.34
N ARG A 162 -3.49 9.54 16.21
CA ARG A 162 -3.05 8.51 17.16
C ARG A 162 -4.13 8.19 18.19
N GLU A 163 -4.74 9.21 18.79
CA GLU A 163 -5.81 9.02 19.80
C GLU A 163 -6.99 8.23 19.22
N LYS A 164 -7.25 8.42 17.94
CA LYS A 164 -8.38 7.81 17.25
C LYS A 164 -7.98 6.55 16.46
N ALA A 165 -6.75 6.08 16.54
CA ALA A 165 -6.30 4.94 15.76
C ALA A 165 -6.89 3.63 16.24
N ASP A 166 -7.39 2.83 15.30
CA ASP A 166 -7.73 1.44 15.53
C ASP A 166 -6.47 0.58 15.31
N PRO A 167 -6.26 -0.49 16.06
CA PRO A 167 -5.20 -1.45 15.76
C PRO A 167 -5.48 -2.15 14.42
N ILE A 168 -4.43 -2.46 13.67
CA ILE A 168 -4.54 -3.27 12.45
C ILE A 168 -4.78 -4.72 12.87
N ALA A 169 -6.00 -5.22 12.68
CA ALA A 169 -6.44 -6.53 13.18
C ALA A 169 -6.06 -7.72 12.27
N VAL A 170 -5.41 -7.47 11.13
CA VAL A 170 -4.96 -8.50 10.20
C VAL A 170 -3.44 -8.68 10.28
N GLU A 171 -2.93 -9.79 9.74
CA GLU A 171 -1.49 -10.02 9.67
C GLU A 171 -0.79 -8.87 8.91
N HIS A 172 0.24 -8.30 9.51
CA HIS A 172 1.04 -7.22 8.95
C HIS A 172 2.44 -7.19 9.55
N LEU A 173 3.38 -6.55 8.86
CA LEU A 173 4.74 -6.33 9.35
C LEU A 173 4.83 -5.00 10.09
N ILE A 174 5.36 -5.00 11.31
CA ILE A 174 5.67 -3.78 12.06
C ILE A 174 7.16 -3.46 11.94
N ILE A 175 7.46 -2.22 11.55
CA ILE A 175 8.81 -1.67 11.41
C ILE A 175 8.97 -0.44 12.31
N ASP A 176 9.89 -0.50 13.25
CA ASP A 176 10.25 0.64 14.11
C ASP A 176 11.35 1.47 13.44
N THR A 177 10.95 2.46 12.67
CA THR A 177 11.86 3.35 11.95
C THR A 177 12.58 4.35 12.85
N GLY A 178 12.22 4.44 14.13
CA GLY A 178 12.91 5.26 15.13
C GLY A 178 14.12 4.55 15.70
N ARG A 179 14.11 3.22 15.71
CA ARG A 179 15.16 2.38 16.34
C ARG A 179 15.97 1.60 15.33
N GLU A 180 15.41 1.26 14.19
CA GLU A 180 16.08 0.48 13.15
C GLU A 180 16.68 1.38 12.08
N ARG A 181 17.82 0.97 11.51
CA ARG A 181 18.44 1.66 10.37
C ARG A 181 17.61 1.41 9.12
N LEU A 182 17.59 2.36 8.19
CA LEU A 182 16.81 2.28 6.95
C LEU A 182 17.03 0.96 6.19
N GLU A 183 18.30 0.58 6.02
CA GLU A 183 18.64 -0.65 5.30
C GLU A 183 18.04 -1.90 5.98
N ALA A 184 18.11 -1.97 7.31
CA ALA A 184 17.53 -3.10 8.07
C ALA A 184 15.99 -3.14 7.93
N CYS A 185 15.33 -1.97 8.00
CA CYS A 185 13.89 -1.85 7.76
C CYS A 185 13.51 -2.38 6.37
N VAL A 186 14.26 -1.97 5.34
CA VAL A 186 14.01 -2.36 3.94
C VAL A 186 14.21 -3.87 3.77
N GLU A 187 15.29 -4.44 4.29
CA GLU A 187 15.55 -5.88 4.19
C GLU A 187 14.45 -6.71 4.88
N ARG A 188 13.96 -6.27 6.05
CA ARG A 188 12.83 -6.93 6.72
C ARG A 188 11.55 -6.86 5.89
N CYS A 189 11.28 -5.72 5.26
CA CYS A 189 10.13 -5.57 4.37
C CYS A 189 10.25 -6.51 3.15
N LEU A 190 11.43 -6.59 2.53
CA LEU A 190 11.67 -7.47 1.38
C LEU A 190 11.48 -8.95 1.77
N ALA A 191 12.02 -9.38 2.91
CA ALA A 191 11.84 -10.73 3.41
C ALA A 191 10.36 -11.07 3.64
N TYR A 192 9.58 -10.13 4.20
CA TYR A 192 8.14 -10.29 4.42
C TYR A 192 7.36 -10.38 3.10
N VAL A 193 7.68 -9.52 2.14
CA VAL A 193 7.11 -9.57 0.78
C VAL A 193 7.38 -10.91 0.11
N GLU A 194 8.62 -11.42 0.17
CA GLU A 194 8.99 -12.71 -0.41
C GLU A 194 8.28 -13.89 0.27
N THR A 195 8.14 -13.85 1.59
CA THR A 195 7.37 -14.87 2.32
C THR A 195 5.91 -14.86 1.88
N THR A 196 5.30 -13.68 1.75
CA THR A 196 3.92 -13.52 1.30
C THR A 196 3.72 -14.02 -0.14
N ARG A 197 4.70 -13.83 -1.02
CA ARG A 197 4.65 -14.37 -2.40
C ARG A 197 4.65 -15.90 -2.45
N ARG A 198 5.41 -16.54 -1.56
CA ARG A 198 5.58 -18.01 -1.54
C ARG A 198 4.41 -18.76 -0.91
N PHE A 199 3.65 -18.11 -0.03
CA PHE A 199 2.51 -18.74 0.62
C PHE A 199 1.38 -18.92 -0.39
N ILE A 200 1.20 -20.16 -0.91
CA ILE A 200 0.02 -20.60 -1.65
C ILE A 200 -0.95 -21.11 -0.59
N PRO A 201 -2.11 -20.47 -0.35
CA PRO A 201 -3.14 -21.12 0.46
C PRO A 201 -3.60 -22.36 -0.28
N SER A 202 -3.52 -23.49 0.40
CA SER A 202 -4.10 -24.78 -0.02
C SER A 202 -5.62 -24.68 -0.14
#